data_2876cd63a8ecb6b494572f900bd32b76
#
_entry.id   2876cd63a8ecb6b494572f900bd32b76
#
_cell.length_a   1.000
_cell.length_b   1.000
_cell.length_c   1.000
_cell.angle_alpha   90.00
_cell.angle_beta   90.00
_cell.angle_gamma   90.00
#
_symmetry.space_group_name_H-M   'P 1'
#
loop_
_entity.id
_entity.type
_entity.pdbx_description
1 polymer ?
#
loop_
_entity_poly.entity_id
_entity_poly.type
_entity_poly.pdbx_seq_one_letter_code
_entity_poly.pdbx_strand_id
1 'polypeptide(L)'
;MRPESLVTDHTIYACVMGSRAFGLATEGSDTDRRGVFLAPTPLFWRFEKPPTHVEGPADEQFSWELERFCELALRGNPNILECLHSPLVEYADATGRELLALRDAFLFRGVHETFVRYAHGRRRKLDADVRTHGAPRWKHAMHLLRLLMTARDLLRTGALTIDVGDRREELLEVRRGEVPWPEAEARMNRLVREAEEAAARSPLPQEPDRRRVEDFLTRTRRASALRAA
;
A
#
# COMPACT_ATOMS: atom_id res chain seq x y z
N MET A 1 -1.45 -28.46 -1.33
CA MET A 1 -1.84 -27.57 -0.18
C MET A 1 -2.87 -26.61 -0.70
N ARG A 2 -3.98 -26.37 0.01
CA ARG A 2 -4.98 -25.40 -0.44
C ARG A 2 -4.39 -23.98 -0.30
N PRO A 3 -4.69 -23.04 -1.21
CA PRO A 3 -4.16 -21.67 -1.10
C PRO A 3 -4.49 -20.99 0.24
N GLU A 4 -5.70 -21.23 0.76
CA GLU A 4 -6.15 -20.66 2.04
C GLU A 4 -5.31 -21.13 3.25
N SER A 5 -4.83 -22.40 3.24
CA SER A 5 -3.97 -22.90 4.32
C SER A 5 -2.59 -22.21 4.33
N LEU A 6 -2.12 -21.68 3.20
CA LEU A 6 -0.91 -20.85 3.18
C LEU A 6 -1.08 -19.57 4.00
N VAL A 7 -2.26 -18.96 3.92
CA VAL A 7 -2.58 -17.77 4.73
C VAL A 7 -2.78 -18.15 6.19
N THR A 8 -3.58 -19.19 6.48
CA THR A 8 -3.89 -19.59 7.86
C THR A 8 -2.64 -20.00 8.64
N ASP A 9 -1.75 -20.79 8.01
CA ASP A 9 -0.66 -21.47 8.72
C ASP A 9 0.69 -20.75 8.57
N HIS A 10 0.82 -19.85 7.60
CA HIS A 10 2.11 -19.24 7.23
C HIS A 10 2.09 -17.71 7.15
N THR A 11 1.04 -17.04 7.67
CA THR A 11 1.04 -15.57 7.78
C THR A 11 2.15 -15.14 8.74
N ILE A 12 2.98 -14.20 8.26
CA ILE A 12 4.06 -13.57 9.03
C ILE A 12 3.70 -12.15 9.47
N TYR A 13 2.80 -11.50 8.73
CA TYR A 13 2.34 -10.13 8.99
C TYR A 13 0.90 -9.95 8.52
N ALA A 14 0.09 -9.26 9.32
CA ALA A 14 -1.25 -8.83 8.95
C ALA A 14 -1.57 -7.46 9.54
N CYS A 15 -2.29 -6.64 8.77
CA CYS A 15 -2.73 -5.32 9.17
C CYS A 15 -4.11 -4.99 8.62
N VAL A 16 -4.77 -4.02 9.25
CA VAL A 16 -5.94 -3.36 8.70
C VAL A 16 -5.51 -2.20 7.81
N MET A 17 -6.18 -2.08 6.68
CA MET A 17 -5.98 -1.03 5.68
C MET A 17 -7.28 -0.24 5.45
N GLY A 18 -7.36 0.46 4.32
CA GLY A 18 -8.54 1.20 3.92
C GLY A 18 -8.86 2.38 4.82
N SER A 19 -10.15 2.72 4.90
CA SER A 19 -10.61 3.91 5.62
C SER A 19 -10.24 3.91 7.10
N ARG A 20 -10.12 2.74 7.75
CA ARG A 20 -9.73 2.61 9.15
C ARG A 20 -8.28 3.03 9.36
N ALA A 21 -7.35 2.49 8.57
CA ALA A 21 -5.93 2.82 8.67
C ALA A 21 -5.62 4.28 8.26
N PHE A 22 -6.46 4.84 7.41
CA PHE A 22 -6.32 6.24 6.97
C PHE A 22 -6.95 7.27 7.92
N GLY A 23 -7.58 6.85 9.02
CA GLY A 23 -8.32 7.76 9.89
C GLY A 23 -9.62 8.30 9.27
N LEU A 24 -10.12 7.69 8.19
CA LEU A 24 -11.29 8.11 7.41
C LEU A 24 -12.52 7.21 7.61
N ALA A 25 -12.48 6.30 8.58
CA ALA A 25 -13.61 5.42 8.86
C ALA A 25 -14.83 6.21 9.31
N THR A 26 -16.00 5.75 8.87
CA THR A 26 -17.32 6.20 9.28
C THR A 26 -18.11 4.98 9.74
N GLU A 27 -19.29 5.20 10.31
CA GLU A 27 -20.21 4.11 10.66
C GLU A 27 -20.46 3.21 9.43
N GLY A 28 -20.35 1.88 9.62
CA GLY A 28 -20.48 0.90 8.52
C GLY A 28 -19.25 0.78 7.62
N SER A 29 -18.10 1.37 7.96
CA SER A 29 -16.86 1.14 7.19
C SER A 29 -16.36 -0.29 7.33
N ASP A 30 -16.08 -0.94 6.18
CA ASP A 30 -15.51 -2.28 6.09
C ASP A 30 -14.14 -2.37 6.79
N THR A 31 -13.71 -3.59 7.09
CA THR A 31 -12.38 -3.86 7.63
C THR A 31 -11.54 -4.56 6.56
N ASP A 32 -10.80 -3.76 5.80
CA ASP A 32 -9.88 -4.25 4.76
C ASP A 32 -8.64 -4.89 5.38
N ARG A 33 -8.54 -6.21 5.39
CA ARG A 33 -7.37 -6.91 5.91
C ARG A 33 -6.36 -7.17 4.81
N ARG A 34 -5.09 -6.91 5.11
CA ARG A 34 -3.96 -7.20 4.23
C ARG A 34 -2.92 -7.97 4.98
N GLY A 35 -2.35 -8.99 4.31
CA GLY A 35 -1.38 -9.87 4.94
C GLY A 35 -0.19 -10.21 4.05
N VAL A 36 0.84 -10.75 4.69
CA VAL A 36 2.00 -11.34 4.02
C VAL A 36 2.19 -12.73 4.58
N PHE A 37 2.28 -13.73 3.72
CA PHE A 37 2.58 -15.11 4.11
C PHE A 37 3.94 -15.56 3.55
N LEU A 38 4.61 -16.42 4.30
CA LEU A 38 5.86 -17.07 3.90
C LEU A 38 5.55 -18.50 3.46
N ALA A 39 5.38 -18.73 2.18
CA ALA A 39 5.19 -20.09 1.67
C ALA A 39 6.42 -20.95 1.98
N PRO A 40 6.24 -22.21 2.44
CA PRO A 40 7.36 -23.13 2.70
C PRO A 40 8.28 -23.23 1.50
N THR A 41 9.58 -23.02 1.71
CA THR A 41 10.59 -22.98 0.63
C THR A 41 10.58 -24.21 -0.27
N PRO A 42 10.38 -25.45 0.21
CA PRO A 42 10.32 -26.65 -0.65
C PRO A 42 9.20 -26.60 -1.70
N LEU A 43 8.13 -25.79 -1.51
CA LEU A 43 7.09 -25.64 -2.52
C LEU A 43 7.61 -24.97 -3.79
N PHE A 44 8.65 -24.13 -3.69
CA PHE A 44 9.27 -23.47 -4.86
C PHE A 44 10.15 -24.40 -5.69
N TRP A 45 10.47 -25.61 -5.18
CA TRP A 45 11.22 -26.61 -5.93
C TRP A 45 10.34 -27.52 -6.77
N ARG A 46 9.02 -27.49 -6.56
CA ARG A 46 8.03 -28.25 -7.34
C ARG A 46 7.77 -27.60 -8.70
N PHE A 47 7.20 -28.34 -9.63
CA PHE A 47 6.74 -27.76 -10.90
C PHE A 47 5.60 -26.77 -10.68
N GLU A 48 4.64 -27.12 -9.83
CA GLU A 48 3.58 -26.23 -9.40
C GLU A 48 4.06 -25.36 -8.25
N LYS A 49 4.20 -24.06 -8.53
CA LYS A 49 4.69 -23.07 -7.56
C LYS A 49 3.54 -22.62 -6.65
N PRO A 50 3.85 -22.15 -5.42
CA PRO A 50 2.83 -21.53 -4.59
C PRO A 50 2.30 -20.25 -5.24
N PRO A 51 1.03 -19.87 -4.97
CA PRO A 51 0.47 -18.64 -5.49
C PRO A 51 1.22 -17.42 -4.96
N THR A 52 1.30 -16.37 -5.77
CA THR A 52 1.92 -15.10 -5.37
C THR A 52 1.03 -14.25 -4.48
N HIS A 53 -0.26 -14.57 -4.42
CA HIS A 53 -1.26 -13.94 -3.55
C HIS A 53 -2.44 -14.88 -3.34
N VAL A 54 -3.20 -14.63 -2.30
CA VAL A 54 -4.42 -15.38 -1.93
C VAL A 54 -5.47 -14.39 -1.44
N GLU A 55 -6.70 -14.53 -1.92
CA GLU A 55 -7.89 -13.85 -1.39
C GLU A 55 -8.55 -14.74 -0.33
N GLY A 56 -8.97 -14.15 0.78
CA GLY A 56 -9.50 -14.90 1.93
C GLY A 56 -8.39 -15.34 2.91
N PRO A 57 -8.73 -16.24 3.88
CA PRO A 57 -10.02 -16.92 4.09
C PRO A 57 -11.14 -16.06 4.70
N ALA A 58 -10.82 -14.91 5.30
CA ALA A 58 -11.84 -13.99 5.81
C ALA A 58 -12.34 -13.03 4.72
N ASP A 59 -13.52 -12.46 4.92
CA ASP A 59 -14.06 -11.42 4.04
C ASP A 59 -13.10 -10.21 4.02
N GLU A 60 -12.98 -9.56 2.86
CA GLU A 60 -12.10 -8.39 2.62
C GLU A 60 -10.63 -8.64 2.99
N GLN A 61 -10.20 -9.90 3.01
CA GLN A 61 -8.81 -10.29 3.24
C GLN A 61 -8.07 -10.58 1.93
N PHE A 62 -6.89 -9.99 1.80
CA PHE A 62 -5.97 -10.24 0.70
C PHE A 62 -4.54 -10.35 1.22
N SER A 63 -3.83 -11.42 0.85
CA SER A 63 -2.47 -11.68 1.32
C SER A 63 -1.52 -11.96 0.17
N TRP A 64 -0.30 -11.42 0.23
CA TRP A 64 0.77 -11.67 -0.73
C TRP A 64 1.79 -12.65 -0.16
N GLU A 65 2.37 -13.45 -1.05
CA GLU A 65 3.59 -14.18 -0.75
C GLU A 65 4.75 -13.19 -0.53
N LEU A 66 5.63 -13.47 0.43
CA LEU A 66 6.68 -12.56 0.89
C LEU A 66 7.55 -12.01 -0.25
N GLU A 67 8.04 -12.86 -1.16
CA GLU A 67 8.87 -12.42 -2.29
C GLU A 67 8.09 -11.46 -3.19
N ARG A 68 6.84 -11.82 -3.52
CA ARG A 68 5.97 -10.95 -4.32
C ARG A 68 5.68 -9.62 -3.64
N PHE A 69 5.48 -9.63 -2.34
CA PHE A 69 5.29 -8.43 -1.55
C PHE A 69 6.52 -7.51 -1.63
N CYS A 70 7.72 -8.07 -1.41
CA CYS A 70 8.98 -7.34 -1.51
C CYS A 70 9.23 -6.78 -2.94
N GLU A 71 8.95 -7.57 -3.98
CA GLU A 71 9.05 -7.09 -5.39
C GLU A 71 8.18 -5.87 -5.65
N LEU A 72 6.93 -5.91 -5.19
CA LEU A 72 5.99 -4.80 -5.36
C LEU A 72 6.42 -3.58 -4.55
N ALA A 73 6.92 -3.77 -3.32
CA ALA A 73 7.45 -2.71 -2.47
C ALA A 73 8.67 -2.03 -3.12
N LEU A 74 9.64 -2.82 -3.64
CA LEU A 74 10.82 -2.31 -4.35
C LEU A 74 10.47 -1.53 -5.64
N ARG A 75 9.29 -1.78 -6.21
CA ARG A 75 8.77 -1.00 -7.35
C ARG A 75 7.98 0.25 -6.90
N GLY A 76 7.94 0.54 -5.61
CA GLY A 76 7.22 1.68 -5.07
C GLY A 76 5.70 1.58 -5.21
N ASN A 77 5.12 0.37 -5.16
CA ASN A 77 3.67 0.20 -5.24
C ASN A 77 2.98 0.87 -4.04
N PRO A 78 2.08 1.86 -4.26
CA PRO A 78 1.47 2.61 -3.16
C PRO A 78 0.74 1.72 -2.15
N ASN A 79 -0.04 0.75 -2.60
CA ASN A 79 -0.82 -0.12 -1.70
C ASN A 79 0.09 -0.95 -0.78
N ILE A 80 1.21 -1.42 -1.30
CA ILE A 80 2.17 -2.23 -0.56
C ILE A 80 2.96 -1.37 0.44
N LEU A 81 3.41 -0.19 0.01
CA LEU A 81 4.09 0.74 0.90
C LEU A 81 3.16 1.20 2.04
N GLU A 82 1.89 1.47 1.73
CA GLU A 82 0.89 1.80 2.74
C GLU A 82 0.65 0.63 3.72
N CYS A 83 0.64 -0.64 3.25
CA CYS A 83 0.56 -1.80 4.14
C CYS A 83 1.72 -1.85 5.15
N LEU A 84 2.96 -1.59 4.72
CA LEU A 84 4.14 -1.56 5.59
C LEU A 84 4.09 -0.45 6.65
N HIS A 85 3.29 0.58 6.41
CA HIS A 85 3.16 1.75 7.28
C HIS A 85 1.78 1.86 7.95
N SER A 86 0.98 0.77 7.90
CA SER A 86 -0.30 0.75 8.61
C SER A 86 -0.10 0.88 10.13
N PRO A 87 -0.78 1.82 10.79
CA PRO A 87 -0.75 1.92 12.24
C PRO A 87 -1.56 0.80 12.93
N LEU A 88 -2.34 0.04 12.17
CA LEU A 88 -3.25 -1.00 12.67
C LEU A 88 -2.70 -2.40 12.35
N VAL A 89 -1.60 -2.75 12.99
CA VAL A 89 -1.00 -4.09 12.89
C VAL A 89 -1.83 -5.06 13.74
N GLU A 90 -2.41 -6.10 13.11
CA GLU A 90 -3.15 -7.16 13.80
C GLU A 90 -2.23 -8.32 14.22
N TYR A 91 -1.23 -8.63 13.39
CA TYR A 91 -0.30 -9.72 13.66
C TYR A 91 1.09 -9.44 13.04
N ALA A 92 2.14 -9.80 13.77
CA ALA A 92 3.50 -9.88 13.25
C ALA A 92 4.31 -10.90 14.05
N ASP A 93 4.76 -11.96 13.42
CA ASP A 93 5.73 -12.88 14.01
C ASP A 93 7.17 -12.28 13.97
N ALA A 94 8.20 -13.07 14.29
CA ALA A 94 9.58 -12.60 14.25
C ALA A 94 9.99 -12.14 12.84
N THR A 95 9.57 -12.86 11.78
CA THR A 95 9.88 -12.53 10.39
C THR A 95 9.10 -11.29 9.94
N GLY A 96 7.84 -11.18 10.33
CA GLY A 96 7.01 -10.00 10.07
C GLY A 96 7.55 -8.74 10.75
N ARG A 97 8.05 -8.85 11.98
CA ARG A 97 8.72 -7.72 12.65
C ARG A 97 10.01 -7.31 11.95
N GLU A 98 10.79 -8.26 11.44
CA GLU A 98 12.00 -7.97 10.64
C GLU A 98 11.61 -7.28 9.33
N LEU A 99 10.54 -7.72 8.65
CA LEU A 99 9.99 -7.06 7.46
C LEU A 99 9.59 -5.60 7.76
N LEU A 100 8.87 -5.36 8.87
CA LEU A 100 8.49 -4.01 9.28
C LEU A 100 9.71 -3.13 9.63
N ALA A 101 10.76 -3.69 10.18
CA ALA A 101 12.01 -2.98 10.45
C ALA A 101 12.77 -2.59 9.16
N LEU A 102 12.42 -3.21 8.03
CA LEU A 102 12.97 -2.90 6.71
C LEU A 102 12.16 -1.86 5.92
N ARG A 103 11.02 -1.39 6.43
CA ARG A 103 10.08 -0.58 5.66
C ARG A 103 10.69 0.64 4.98
N ASP A 104 11.69 1.28 5.61
CA ASP A 104 12.37 2.45 5.07
C ASP A 104 13.29 2.10 3.88
N ALA A 105 13.76 0.84 3.77
CA ALA A 105 14.56 0.35 2.66
C ALA A 105 13.80 0.36 1.33
N PHE A 106 12.46 0.41 1.37
CA PHE A 106 11.60 0.46 0.19
C PHE A 106 11.26 1.88 -0.26
N LEU A 107 11.62 2.91 0.54
CA LEU A 107 11.31 4.30 0.23
C LEU A 107 12.44 4.92 -0.60
N PHE A 108 12.10 5.45 -1.76
CA PHE A 108 13.03 6.07 -2.69
C PHE A 108 12.33 7.13 -3.57
N ARG A 109 13.08 7.98 -4.24
CA ARG A 109 12.50 9.09 -5.06
C ARG A 109 11.59 8.60 -6.17
N GLY A 110 11.86 7.44 -6.77
CA GLY A 110 11.06 6.85 -7.84
C GLY A 110 9.62 6.49 -7.44
N VAL A 111 9.27 6.50 -6.13
CA VAL A 111 7.86 6.38 -5.71
C VAL A 111 6.98 7.48 -6.29
N HIS A 112 7.54 8.66 -6.60
CA HIS A 112 6.84 9.75 -7.28
C HIS A 112 6.14 9.26 -8.56
N GLU A 113 6.89 8.60 -9.45
CA GLU A 113 6.35 8.13 -10.73
C GLU A 113 5.21 7.12 -10.54
N THR A 114 5.35 6.21 -9.57
CA THR A 114 4.34 5.19 -9.31
C THR A 114 3.07 5.76 -8.70
N PHE A 115 3.20 6.69 -7.75
CA PHE A 115 2.06 7.40 -7.15
C PHE A 115 1.34 8.29 -8.16
N VAL A 116 2.07 9.06 -8.96
CA VAL A 116 1.50 9.92 -10.01
C VAL A 116 0.82 9.08 -11.09
N ARG A 117 1.44 7.99 -11.55
CA ARG A 117 0.83 7.07 -12.53
C ARG A 117 -0.47 6.46 -12.01
N TYR A 118 -0.47 6.02 -10.74
CA TYR A 118 -1.66 5.50 -10.08
C TYR A 118 -2.74 6.58 -9.98
N ALA A 119 -2.37 7.81 -9.60
CA ALA A 119 -3.26 8.95 -9.52
C ALA A 119 -3.89 9.29 -10.90
N HIS A 120 -3.11 9.31 -11.97
CA HIS A 120 -3.62 9.52 -13.33
C HIS A 120 -4.61 8.43 -13.77
N GLY A 121 -4.34 7.16 -13.41
CA GLY A 121 -5.28 6.07 -13.69
C GLY A 121 -6.62 6.24 -12.97
N ARG A 122 -6.59 6.65 -11.70
CA ARG A 122 -7.79 6.95 -10.90
C ARG A 122 -8.51 8.18 -11.42
N ARG A 123 -7.78 9.23 -11.79
CA ARG A 123 -8.34 10.44 -12.34
C ARG A 123 -9.16 10.19 -13.60
N ARG A 124 -8.63 9.42 -14.57
CA ARG A 124 -9.37 9.08 -15.80
C ARG A 124 -10.71 8.38 -15.51
N LYS A 125 -10.80 7.56 -14.45
CA LYS A 125 -12.05 6.94 -14.03
C LYS A 125 -13.03 7.98 -13.49
N LEU A 126 -12.57 8.92 -12.66
CA LEU A 126 -13.41 10.03 -12.15
C LEU A 126 -13.92 10.92 -13.28
N ASP A 127 -13.07 11.26 -14.25
CA ASP A 127 -13.47 12.04 -15.42
C ASP A 127 -14.53 11.30 -16.28
N ALA A 128 -14.43 9.97 -16.37
CA ALA A 128 -15.46 9.16 -17.02
C ALA A 128 -16.77 9.15 -16.21
N ASP A 129 -16.70 9.02 -14.90
CA ASP A 129 -17.89 9.08 -14.02
C ASP A 129 -18.62 10.43 -14.21
N VAL A 130 -17.88 11.56 -14.20
CA VAL A 130 -18.46 12.90 -14.42
C VAL A 130 -19.12 13.02 -15.79
N ARG A 131 -18.46 12.53 -16.85
CA ARG A 131 -19.05 12.56 -18.21
C ARG A 131 -20.33 11.72 -18.32
N THR A 132 -20.38 10.58 -17.63
CA THR A 132 -21.47 9.61 -17.76
C THR A 132 -22.63 9.92 -16.81
N HIS A 133 -22.34 10.40 -15.59
CA HIS A 133 -23.31 10.55 -14.52
C HIS A 133 -23.49 12.01 -14.04
N GLY A 134 -22.73 12.97 -14.60
CA GLY A 134 -22.76 14.37 -14.16
C GLY A 134 -22.02 14.67 -12.86
N ALA A 135 -21.54 13.64 -12.15
CA ALA A 135 -20.81 13.78 -10.91
C ALA A 135 -19.76 12.65 -10.75
N PRO A 136 -18.66 12.91 -10.04
CA PRO A 136 -17.67 11.87 -9.73
C PRO A 136 -18.19 10.92 -8.63
N ARG A 137 -17.61 9.74 -8.52
CA ARG A 137 -17.74 8.93 -7.32
C ARG A 137 -16.94 9.58 -6.19
N TRP A 138 -17.58 10.32 -5.33
CA TRP A 138 -16.95 11.16 -4.30
C TRP A 138 -16.01 10.40 -3.36
N LYS A 139 -16.33 9.15 -2.99
CA LYS A 139 -15.42 8.27 -2.24
C LYS A 139 -14.09 8.09 -2.97
N HIS A 140 -14.12 7.94 -4.30
CA HIS A 140 -12.90 7.78 -5.11
C HIS A 140 -12.12 9.10 -5.24
N ALA A 141 -12.82 10.23 -5.34
CA ALA A 141 -12.20 11.56 -5.37
C ALA A 141 -11.46 11.85 -4.06
N MET A 142 -12.09 11.59 -2.93
CA MET A 142 -11.46 11.69 -1.61
C MET A 142 -10.21 10.81 -1.50
N HIS A 143 -10.30 9.53 -1.92
CA HIS A 143 -9.13 8.63 -1.87
C HIS A 143 -7.99 9.08 -2.78
N LEU A 144 -8.29 9.69 -3.93
CA LEU A 144 -7.28 10.23 -4.82
C LEU A 144 -6.58 11.44 -4.20
N LEU A 145 -7.34 12.37 -3.59
CA LEU A 145 -6.76 13.51 -2.86
C LEU A 145 -5.86 13.04 -1.72
N ARG A 146 -6.35 12.10 -0.90
CA ARG A 146 -5.54 11.50 0.18
C ARG A 146 -4.22 10.93 -0.36
N LEU A 147 -4.27 10.14 -1.42
CA LEU A 147 -3.08 9.51 -2.01
C LEU A 147 -2.07 10.57 -2.48
N LEU A 148 -2.54 11.63 -3.14
CA LEU A 148 -1.68 12.73 -3.60
C LEU A 148 -1.06 13.52 -2.44
N MET A 149 -1.82 13.75 -1.36
CA MET A 149 -1.31 14.34 -0.13
C MET A 149 -0.21 13.47 0.49
N THR A 150 -0.45 12.16 0.60
CA THR A 150 0.52 11.18 1.11
C THR A 150 1.81 11.18 0.27
N ALA A 151 1.69 11.17 -1.07
CA ALA A 151 2.84 11.21 -1.97
C ALA A 151 3.68 12.49 -1.80
N ARG A 152 3.03 13.65 -1.78
CA ARG A 152 3.69 14.94 -1.55
C ARG A 152 4.43 14.96 -0.22
N ASP A 153 3.79 14.52 0.85
CA ASP A 153 4.35 14.59 2.20
C ASP A 153 5.50 13.60 2.35
N LEU A 154 5.38 12.39 1.82
CA LEU A 154 6.48 11.41 1.74
C LEU A 154 7.71 12.01 1.03
N LEU A 155 7.52 12.66 -0.11
CA LEU A 155 8.60 13.25 -0.89
C LEU A 155 9.24 14.46 -0.18
N ARG A 156 8.47 15.21 0.60
CA ARG A 156 8.98 16.36 1.40
C ARG A 156 9.74 15.93 2.64
N THR A 157 9.25 14.90 3.33
CA THR A 157 9.75 14.54 4.67
C THR A 157 10.66 13.31 4.68
N GLY A 158 10.56 12.44 3.64
CA GLY A 158 11.20 11.13 3.62
C GLY A 158 10.48 10.07 4.49
N ALA A 159 9.35 10.41 5.11
CA ALA A 159 8.58 9.51 5.98
C ALA A 159 7.17 9.26 5.40
N LEU A 160 6.75 8.00 5.37
CA LEU A 160 5.42 7.64 4.91
C LEU A 160 4.46 7.55 6.11
N THR A 161 3.50 8.48 6.15
CA THR A 161 2.39 8.47 7.10
C THR A 161 1.09 8.33 6.31
N ILE A 162 0.26 7.35 6.68
CA ILE A 162 -0.99 7.06 5.95
C ILE A 162 -2.25 7.56 6.66
N ASP A 163 -2.20 7.74 7.98
CA ASP A 163 -3.26 8.42 8.73
C ASP A 163 -3.30 9.90 8.35
N VAL A 164 -4.47 10.39 8.02
CA VAL A 164 -4.65 11.76 7.53
C VAL A 164 -4.63 12.82 8.63
N GLY A 165 -4.77 12.41 9.88
CA GLY A 165 -4.74 13.32 11.05
C GLY A 165 -5.75 14.45 10.91
N ASP A 166 -5.29 15.66 11.11
CA ASP A 166 -6.11 16.90 11.09
C ASP A 166 -6.80 17.17 9.74
N ARG A 167 -6.36 16.52 8.66
CA ARG A 167 -6.99 16.65 7.33
C ARG A 167 -8.25 15.82 7.13
N ARG A 168 -8.68 15.11 8.19
CA ARG A 168 -9.83 14.19 8.14
C ARG A 168 -11.10 14.90 7.64
N GLU A 169 -11.44 16.05 8.24
CA GLU A 169 -12.68 16.72 7.90
C GLU A 169 -12.67 17.26 6.47
N GLU A 170 -11.58 17.89 6.04
CA GLU A 170 -11.40 18.34 4.65
C GLU A 170 -11.66 17.22 3.63
N LEU A 171 -11.18 16.01 3.90
CA LEU A 171 -11.37 14.86 3.03
C LEU A 171 -12.79 14.29 3.11
N LEU A 172 -13.44 14.34 4.27
CA LEU A 172 -14.83 13.91 4.43
C LEU A 172 -15.82 14.87 3.76
N GLU A 173 -15.54 16.18 3.74
CA GLU A 173 -16.32 17.16 2.93
C GLU A 173 -16.32 16.78 1.46
N VAL A 174 -15.16 16.41 0.90
CA VAL A 174 -15.08 15.90 -0.48
C VAL A 174 -15.87 14.61 -0.63
N ARG A 175 -15.77 13.66 0.33
CA ARG A 175 -16.53 12.39 0.29
C ARG A 175 -18.05 12.61 0.25
N ARG A 176 -18.55 13.64 0.96
CA ARG A 176 -19.97 14.00 1.01
C ARG A 176 -20.44 14.80 -0.22
N GLY A 177 -19.51 15.23 -1.09
CA GLY A 177 -19.81 16.05 -2.25
C GLY A 177 -20.09 17.52 -1.91
N GLU A 178 -19.66 17.99 -0.76
CA GLU A 178 -19.81 19.37 -0.29
C GLU A 178 -18.83 20.32 -0.97
N VAL A 179 -17.73 19.78 -1.52
CA VAL A 179 -16.76 20.52 -2.33
C VAL A 179 -17.14 20.41 -3.81
N PRO A 180 -17.32 21.52 -4.55
CA PRO A 180 -17.60 21.49 -5.98
C PRO A 180 -16.52 20.72 -6.75
N TRP A 181 -16.93 19.94 -7.78
CA TRP A 181 -15.98 19.15 -8.56
C TRP A 181 -14.81 19.96 -9.15
N PRO A 182 -15.02 21.17 -9.76
CA PRO A 182 -13.91 21.96 -10.27
C PRO A 182 -12.88 22.34 -9.18
N GLU A 183 -13.33 22.55 -7.95
CA GLU A 183 -12.45 22.85 -6.83
C GLU A 183 -11.65 21.62 -6.38
N ALA A 184 -12.32 20.46 -6.22
CA ALA A 184 -11.64 19.19 -5.91
C ALA A 184 -10.59 18.86 -6.98
N GLU A 185 -10.93 19.09 -8.25
CA GLU A 185 -10.03 18.94 -9.40
C GLU A 185 -8.83 19.87 -9.32
N ALA A 186 -9.04 21.15 -9.01
CA ALA A 186 -7.97 22.12 -8.85
C ALA A 186 -7.01 21.73 -7.69
N ARG A 187 -7.58 21.21 -6.58
CA ARG A 187 -6.78 20.68 -5.46
C ARG A 187 -5.92 19.49 -5.89
N MET A 188 -6.45 18.53 -6.64
CA MET A 188 -5.70 17.39 -7.20
C MET A 188 -4.54 17.85 -8.08
N ASN A 189 -4.82 18.76 -9.04
CA ASN A 189 -3.81 19.28 -9.95
C ASN A 189 -2.69 20.03 -9.21
N ARG A 190 -3.02 20.78 -8.16
CA ARG A 190 -2.04 21.45 -7.29
C ARG A 190 -1.15 20.43 -6.58
N LEU A 191 -1.75 19.39 -5.99
CA LEU A 191 -1.02 18.34 -5.27
C LEU A 191 -0.05 17.56 -6.18
N VAL A 192 -0.43 17.32 -7.45
CA VAL A 192 0.46 16.71 -8.44
C VAL A 192 1.70 17.58 -8.65
N ARG A 193 1.52 18.89 -8.91
CA ARG A 193 2.66 19.82 -9.07
C ARG A 193 3.53 19.90 -7.81
N GLU A 194 2.90 19.98 -6.63
CA GLU A 194 3.62 20.01 -5.35
C GLU A 194 4.44 18.73 -5.12
N ALA A 195 3.92 17.56 -5.54
CA ALA A 195 4.65 16.29 -5.48
C ALA A 195 5.83 16.26 -6.47
N GLU A 196 5.66 16.79 -7.69
CA GLU A 196 6.73 16.94 -8.68
C GLU A 196 7.87 17.83 -8.16
N GLU A 197 7.52 19.00 -7.60
CA GLU A 197 8.50 19.91 -6.99
C GLU A 197 9.20 19.28 -5.78
N ALA A 198 8.46 18.53 -4.95
CA ALA A 198 9.01 17.83 -3.81
C ALA A 198 9.97 16.71 -4.22
N ALA A 199 9.67 15.98 -5.29
CA ALA A 199 10.54 14.91 -5.80
C ALA A 199 11.93 15.40 -6.17
N ALA A 200 12.03 16.60 -6.74
CA ALA A 200 13.32 17.21 -7.11
C ALA A 200 14.23 17.50 -5.90
N ARG A 201 13.64 17.71 -4.72
CA ARG A 201 14.34 18.11 -3.48
C ARG A 201 14.20 17.06 -2.37
N SER A 202 13.66 15.89 -2.68
CA SER A 202 13.34 14.87 -1.70
C SER A 202 14.59 14.39 -0.94
N PRO A 203 14.51 14.18 0.38
CA PRO A 203 15.57 13.56 1.17
C PRO A 203 15.69 12.06 0.91
N LEU A 204 14.73 11.44 0.22
CA LEU A 204 14.75 10.02 -0.10
C LEU A 204 15.94 9.66 -1.00
N PRO A 205 16.50 8.43 -0.87
CA PRO A 205 17.53 7.93 -1.78
C PRO A 205 16.99 7.82 -3.22
N GLN A 206 17.90 7.77 -4.19
CA GLN A 206 17.54 7.63 -5.61
C GLN A 206 16.87 6.28 -5.90
N GLU A 207 17.38 5.21 -5.30
CA GLU A 207 16.94 3.83 -5.47
C GLU A 207 16.61 3.20 -4.11
N PRO A 208 15.72 2.19 -4.07
CA PRO A 208 15.47 1.44 -2.84
C PRO A 208 16.71 0.61 -2.45
N ASP A 209 16.86 0.30 -1.17
CA ASP A 209 17.93 -0.57 -0.67
C ASP A 209 17.63 -2.05 -0.99
N ARG A 210 17.74 -2.38 -2.28
CA ARG A 210 17.51 -3.73 -2.80
C ARG A 210 18.36 -4.77 -2.10
N ARG A 211 19.64 -4.46 -1.81
CA ARG A 211 20.57 -5.40 -1.19
C ARG A 211 20.08 -5.83 0.19
N ARG A 212 19.66 -4.88 1.01
CA ARG A 212 19.15 -5.17 2.35
C ARG A 212 17.89 -6.03 2.31
N VAL A 213 17.02 -5.81 1.32
CA VAL A 213 15.80 -6.61 1.11
C VAL A 213 16.14 -8.02 0.61
N GLU A 214 17.07 -8.17 -0.33
CA GLU A 214 17.53 -9.47 -0.83
C GLU A 214 18.23 -10.30 0.25
N ASP A 215 19.04 -9.67 1.09
CA ASP A 215 19.68 -10.32 2.25
C ASP A 215 18.62 -10.85 3.23
N PHE A 216 17.59 -10.07 3.54
CA PHE A 216 16.47 -10.50 4.37
C PHE A 216 15.74 -11.69 3.74
N LEU A 217 15.35 -11.59 2.48
CA LEU A 217 14.60 -12.64 1.78
C LEU A 217 15.41 -13.95 1.73
N THR A 218 16.70 -13.85 1.41
CA THR A 218 17.60 -15.02 1.34
C THR A 218 17.75 -15.71 2.69
N ARG A 219 17.97 -14.97 3.77
CA ARG A 219 18.05 -15.55 5.13
C ARG A 219 16.74 -16.23 5.52
N THR A 220 15.61 -15.57 5.24
CA THR A 220 14.28 -16.09 5.55
C THR A 220 13.99 -17.39 4.80
N ARG A 221 14.31 -17.46 3.49
CA ARG A 221 14.16 -18.66 2.68
C ARG A 221 15.03 -19.81 3.15
N ARG A 222 16.31 -19.54 3.48
CA ARG A 222 17.22 -20.54 4.03
C ARG A 222 16.70 -21.11 5.35
N ALA A 223 16.26 -20.27 6.26
CA ALA A 223 15.67 -20.71 7.53
C ALA A 223 14.38 -21.53 7.34
N SER A 224 13.53 -21.16 6.37
CA SER A 224 12.32 -21.93 6.02
C SER A 224 12.67 -23.29 5.42
N ALA A 225 13.70 -23.38 4.57
CA ALA A 225 14.15 -24.64 3.99
C ALA A 225 14.65 -25.63 5.07
N LEU A 226 15.44 -25.14 6.04
CA LEU A 226 16.00 -25.96 7.13
C LEU A 226 14.91 -26.46 8.11
N ARG A 227 13.84 -25.73 8.31
CA ARG A 227 12.71 -26.17 9.16
C ARG A 227 11.84 -27.24 8.51
N ALA A 228 11.89 -27.37 7.20
CA ALA A 228 11.09 -28.32 6.41
C ALA A 228 11.87 -29.61 6.08
N ALA A 229 13.16 -29.69 6.42
CA ALA A 229 14.01 -30.87 6.29
C ALA A 229 13.94 -31.71 7.57
#